data_3238619223efe262c6d0d434fdde6b1a
#
_entry.id   3238619223efe262c6d0d434fdde6b1a
#
_cell.length_a   1.000
_cell.length_b   1.000
_cell.length_c   1.000
_cell.angle_alpha   90.00
_cell.angle_beta   90.00
_cell.angle_gamma   90.00
#
_symmetry.space_group_name_H-M   'P 1'
#
loop_
_entity.id
_entity.type
_entity.pdbx_description
1 polymer ?
#
loop_
_entity_poly.entity_id
_entity_poly.type
_entity_poly.pdbx_seq_one_letter_code
_entity_poly.pdbx_strand_id
1 'polypeptide(L)'
;MANKKAETVKEEVKTDTIKEKATAKTKKSATAKAATVKETAVKSEDKKGKKTTTKKTTGKAEAPKTTAKKTTAKKTEKVAKKETAAIPEATAESVKMTVTPVNSVLFVASESNPFAGTGGLADVIASLPKTLAENGKYDIKVVMPLYGDIQNCYREQMRFLLNFNVPLAWRNQYCGVFSLRKDGVTFYFIDNEYYFKRNGLYGFYDDGERFAFFSKAVLEMMRHLDYYPEILHCHDWQTALSIIYLKTLFANQYGYDHIKTLFTIHNIEYQGKFGYDCLGDLFGLPEYAKDILDYDGCLNLMKGAIQLSDRFSTVSRMYATEIKNAFFAHGLQYAVSANEYKLCGILNGIDQTVYNPETDDKLFKNYNADDLTGKKVCKRELQRMLNLPEREDVPLISVISRLVPAKGLDLVKCIFEELLSEDVQVVILGKGEAGYENYFRQTAESYSGKCRTLIAYNKDLASKIYSASDIFLMPSKQEPCGLSQMIACRYGAVPVVRETGGLFDSIVPHNDGARTGGNGFTFKNYNAHEMLYVIKDAIYTYGNKEEWAKIVKNAMTTDFSWKKSGLEYEKLYDGML
;
A
#
# COMPACT_ATOMS: atom_id res chain seq x y z
N MET A 1 -7.39 -26.04 28.67
CA MET A 1 -6.92 -25.52 27.38
C MET A 1 -6.64 -24.00 27.40
N ALA A 2 -7.30 -23.22 28.20
CA ALA A 2 -7.06 -21.76 28.32
C ALA A 2 -5.69 -21.38 28.91
N ASN A 3 -5.19 -22.12 29.88
CA ASN A 3 -3.88 -21.84 30.49
C ASN A 3 -2.67 -22.10 29.57
N LYS A 4 -2.75 -23.03 28.63
CA LYS A 4 -1.67 -23.29 27.67
C LYS A 4 -1.49 -22.20 26.62
N LYS A 5 -2.57 -21.53 26.20
CA LYS A 5 -2.50 -20.40 25.25
C LYS A 5 -1.93 -19.13 25.89
N ALA A 6 -2.16 -18.91 27.17
CA ALA A 6 -1.62 -17.76 27.89
C ALA A 6 -0.09 -17.87 28.13
N GLU A 7 0.41 -19.10 28.30
CA GLU A 7 1.86 -19.33 28.42
C GLU A 7 2.61 -19.17 27.08
N THR A 8 2.01 -19.61 25.97
CA THR A 8 2.62 -19.47 24.64
C THR A 8 2.79 -17.99 24.24
N VAL A 9 1.80 -17.15 24.53
CA VAL A 9 1.89 -15.70 24.27
C VAL A 9 2.94 -15.02 25.18
N LYS A 10 3.12 -15.50 26.42
CA LYS A 10 4.19 -14.99 27.31
C LYS A 10 5.59 -15.43 26.90
N GLU A 11 5.74 -16.57 26.25
CA GLU A 11 7.02 -17.04 25.72
C GLU A 11 7.42 -16.31 24.43
N GLU A 12 6.48 -16.06 23.52
CA GLU A 12 6.76 -15.27 22.29
C GLU A 12 7.18 -13.84 22.61
N VAL A 13 6.55 -13.17 23.58
CA VAL A 13 6.95 -11.83 24.03
C VAL A 13 8.34 -11.83 24.66
N LYS A 14 8.75 -12.90 25.35
CA LYS A 14 10.11 -13.03 25.91
C LYS A 14 11.16 -13.30 24.85
N THR A 15 10.88 -14.12 23.82
CA THR A 15 11.82 -14.43 22.74
C THR A 15 12.10 -13.21 21.86
N ASP A 16 11.12 -12.37 21.58
CA ASP A 16 11.34 -11.14 20.81
C ASP A 16 12.18 -10.12 21.59
N THR A 17 11.98 -9.98 22.89
CA THR A 17 12.78 -9.09 23.75
C THR A 17 14.26 -9.54 23.84
N ILE A 18 14.54 -10.83 23.73
CA ILE A 18 15.90 -11.37 23.72
C ILE A 18 16.57 -11.14 22.36
N LYS A 19 15.84 -11.29 21.24
CA LYS A 19 16.36 -11.01 19.89
C LYS A 19 16.68 -9.52 19.68
N GLU A 20 15.87 -8.61 20.20
CA GLU A 20 16.14 -7.17 20.11
C GLU A 20 17.37 -6.74 20.91
N LYS A 21 17.64 -7.35 22.08
CA LYS A 21 18.87 -7.07 22.84
C LYS A 21 20.15 -7.57 22.16
N ALA A 22 20.06 -8.62 21.36
CA ALA A 22 21.20 -9.13 20.58
C ALA A 22 21.52 -8.22 19.38
N THR A 23 20.50 -7.72 18.67
CA THR A 23 20.66 -6.79 17.52
C THR A 23 21.13 -5.39 17.96
N ALA A 24 20.73 -4.92 19.14
CA ALA A 24 21.20 -3.63 19.68
C ALA A 24 22.69 -3.67 20.07
N LYS A 25 23.20 -4.80 20.56
CA LYS A 25 24.65 -4.97 20.84
C LYS A 25 25.50 -5.01 19.56
N THR A 26 25.00 -5.62 18.49
CA THR A 26 25.70 -5.69 17.19
C THR A 26 25.75 -4.34 16.48
N LYS A 27 24.71 -3.51 16.60
CA LYS A 27 24.69 -2.14 16.03
C LYS A 27 25.61 -1.18 16.79
N LYS A 28 25.76 -1.29 18.12
CA LYS A 28 26.72 -0.48 18.89
C LYS A 28 28.18 -0.80 18.57
N SER A 29 28.51 -2.05 18.22
CA SER A 29 29.87 -2.42 17.81
C SER A 29 30.21 -1.96 16.38
N ALA A 30 29.22 -1.84 15.47
CA ALA A 30 29.42 -1.35 14.12
C ALA A 30 29.61 0.18 14.06
N THR A 31 28.91 0.94 14.91
CA THR A 31 29.05 2.40 14.99
C THR A 31 30.38 2.83 15.63
N ALA A 32 30.92 2.06 16.57
CA ALA A 32 32.23 2.31 17.17
C ALA A 32 33.40 2.05 16.20
N LYS A 33 33.26 1.09 15.26
CA LYS A 33 34.26 0.85 14.21
C LYS A 33 34.25 1.88 13.07
N ALA A 34 33.10 2.50 12.80
CA ALA A 34 32.98 3.55 11.77
C ALA A 34 33.53 4.91 12.24
N ALA A 35 33.54 5.19 13.53
CA ALA A 35 34.10 6.42 14.08
C ALA A 35 35.65 6.42 14.09
N THR A 36 36.29 5.25 14.21
CA THR A 36 37.76 5.14 14.27
C THR A 36 38.43 5.20 12.89
N VAL A 37 37.70 5.03 11.80
CA VAL A 37 38.22 5.11 10.42
C VAL A 37 38.15 6.54 9.85
N LYS A 38 37.40 7.45 10.46
CA LYS A 38 37.29 8.85 9.99
C LYS A 38 38.34 9.80 10.56
N GLU A 39 39.09 9.43 11.59
CA GLU A 39 40.11 10.29 12.21
C GLU A 39 41.52 10.11 11.63
N THR A 40 41.77 9.16 10.74
CA THR A 40 43.09 8.91 10.13
C THR A 40 43.30 9.41 8.71
N ALA A 41 42.31 10.17 8.12
CA ALA A 41 42.36 10.60 6.72
C ALA A 41 42.58 12.12 6.51
N VAL A 42 43.00 12.87 7.56
CA VAL A 42 43.30 14.30 7.42
C VAL A 42 44.65 14.59 8.08
N LYS A 43 45.76 14.22 7.43
CA LYS A 43 47.10 14.85 7.57
C LYS A 43 48.08 14.16 6.61
N SER A 44 48.17 14.62 5.38
CA SER A 44 49.42 14.69 4.57
C SER A 44 49.16 15.28 3.20
N GLU A 45 49.13 16.59 3.12
CA GLU A 45 49.47 17.33 1.90
C GLU A 45 50.47 18.43 2.34
N ASP A 46 51.66 18.29 1.89
CA ASP A 46 52.51 19.33 1.32
C ASP A 46 53.97 18.87 1.12
N LYS A 47 54.42 18.78 -0.13
CA LYS A 47 55.64 19.40 -0.65
C LYS A 47 56.07 18.83 -2.03
N LYS A 48 55.94 19.73 -3.03
CA LYS A 48 56.82 20.09 -4.13
C LYS A 48 57.88 19.10 -4.64
N GLY A 49 57.81 18.82 -6.00
CA GLY A 49 58.96 19.24 -6.75
C GLY A 49 59.46 18.37 -7.91
N LYS A 50 59.24 18.83 -9.12
CA LYS A 50 60.12 18.80 -10.33
C LYS A 50 60.43 17.48 -11.08
N LYS A 51 59.96 17.49 -12.35
CA LYS A 51 60.62 17.24 -13.65
C LYS A 51 61.63 16.10 -13.82
N THR A 52 61.40 15.19 -14.77
CA THR A 52 62.09 15.20 -16.10
C THR A 52 61.62 14.02 -16.99
N THR A 53 61.35 14.36 -18.15
CA THR A 53 61.40 13.90 -19.56
C THR A 53 62.10 12.58 -19.93
N THR A 54 61.52 11.99 -20.99
CA THR A 54 62.08 11.21 -22.13
C THR A 54 62.28 9.70 -21.94
N LYS A 55 61.85 8.82 -22.83
CA LYS A 55 61.94 8.71 -24.30
C LYS A 55 61.27 7.42 -24.78
N LYS A 56 60.72 7.49 -25.97
CA LYS A 56 60.33 6.44 -26.91
C LYS A 56 61.25 5.22 -26.95
N THR A 57 60.65 4.05 -27.20
CA THR A 57 61.10 3.19 -28.31
C THR A 57 60.01 2.23 -28.76
N THR A 58 59.90 2.10 -30.02
CA THR A 58 59.09 1.29 -30.92
C THR A 58 59.59 -0.15 -30.98
N GLY A 59 58.70 -1.08 -31.18
CA GLY A 59 59.05 -2.48 -31.53
C GLY A 59 57.83 -3.22 -32.10
N LYS A 60 57.94 -3.51 -33.35
CA LYS A 60 56.99 -4.06 -34.31
C LYS A 60 57.27 -5.55 -34.52
N ALA A 61 56.29 -6.24 -35.09
CA ALA A 61 56.34 -7.54 -35.78
C ALA A 61 55.90 -8.75 -34.92
N GLU A 62 55.22 -9.77 -35.37
CA GLU A 62 54.70 -10.18 -36.69
C GLU A 62 53.86 -11.45 -36.43
N ALA A 63 52.84 -11.68 -37.23
CA ALA A 63 52.10 -12.95 -37.29
C ALA A 63 52.84 -14.01 -38.11
N PRO A 64 52.53 -15.26 -38.01
CA PRO A 64 52.45 -16.05 -39.23
C PRO A 64 51.15 -16.85 -39.39
N LYS A 65 50.83 -16.93 -40.66
CA LYS A 65 49.75 -17.65 -41.33
C LYS A 65 50.08 -19.14 -41.57
N THR A 66 48.96 -19.86 -41.90
CA THR A 66 48.84 -21.01 -42.82
C THR A 66 49.10 -22.38 -42.20
N THR A 67 48.32 -23.43 -42.44
CA THR A 67 47.84 -23.97 -43.73
C THR A 67 46.79 -25.05 -43.52
N ALA A 68 45.86 -25.14 -44.47
CA ALA A 68 44.84 -26.18 -44.62
C ALA A 68 45.43 -27.49 -45.13
N LYS A 69 44.76 -28.59 -44.82
CA LYS A 69 44.70 -29.76 -45.72
C LYS A 69 43.44 -30.56 -45.55
N LYS A 70 42.74 -30.72 -46.66
CA LYS A 70 41.68 -31.69 -46.95
C LYS A 70 42.24 -33.13 -47.00
N THR A 71 41.48 -34.07 -46.58
CA THR A 71 41.33 -35.33 -47.35
C THR A 71 40.04 -36.10 -46.97
N THR A 72 39.44 -36.61 -47.98
CA THR A 72 38.23 -37.37 -48.19
C THR A 72 38.39 -38.86 -47.76
N ALA A 73 37.32 -39.55 -47.33
CA ALA A 73 36.61 -40.63 -48.01
C ALA A 73 35.94 -41.62 -47.09
N LYS A 74 34.67 -41.82 -47.34
CA LYS A 74 33.81 -43.02 -47.32
C LYS A 74 34.20 -44.23 -46.49
N LYS A 75 33.26 -44.71 -45.65
CA LYS A 75 32.63 -46.03 -45.83
C LYS A 75 31.35 -46.19 -45.00
N THR A 76 30.35 -46.69 -45.66
CA THR A 76 29.06 -47.20 -45.21
C THR A 76 29.19 -48.43 -44.34
N GLU A 77 28.32 -48.56 -43.33
CA GLU A 77 27.57 -49.80 -43.10
C GLU A 77 26.41 -49.64 -42.12
N LYS A 78 25.38 -50.37 -42.44
CA LYS A 78 24.03 -50.49 -41.86
C LYS A 78 24.05 -50.95 -40.38
N VAL A 79 23.00 -50.60 -39.63
CA VAL A 79 21.99 -51.52 -39.07
C VAL A 79 21.34 -50.93 -37.81
N ALA A 80 20.04 -50.99 -37.83
CA ALA A 80 19.01 -51.19 -36.82
C ALA A 80 18.12 -49.98 -36.50
N LYS A 81 16.93 -50.09 -37.05
CA LYS A 81 15.70 -49.42 -36.65
C LYS A 81 15.41 -49.76 -35.18
N LYS A 82 15.20 -48.71 -34.37
CA LYS A 82 14.39 -48.79 -33.16
C LYS A 82 13.29 -47.76 -33.30
N GLU A 83 12.07 -48.24 -33.25
CA GLU A 83 10.85 -47.49 -33.31
C GLU A 83 10.83 -46.38 -32.26
N THR A 84 10.70 -45.15 -32.71
CA THR A 84 10.33 -44.02 -31.90
C THR A 84 8.81 -43.94 -31.92
N ALA A 85 8.20 -44.15 -30.76
CA ALA A 85 6.79 -43.95 -30.55
C ALA A 85 6.44 -42.48 -30.83
N ALA A 86 5.46 -42.26 -31.69
CA ALA A 86 4.92 -40.97 -32.03
C ALA A 86 4.25 -40.34 -30.79
N ILE A 87 4.69 -39.15 -30.44
CA ILE A 87 3.96 -38.25 -29.53
C ILE A 87 2.75 -37.77 -30.30
N PRO A 88 1.51 -37.88 -29.78
CA PRO A 88 0.34 -37.35 -30.48
C PRO A 88 0.45 -35.83 -30.54
N GLU A 89 0.41 -35.27 -31.72
CA GLU A 89 0.08 -33.86 -31.98
C GLU A 89 -1.26 -33.55 -31.32
N ALA A 90 -1.23 -32.74 -30.25
CA ALA A 90 -2.43 -32.17 -29.71
C ALA A 90 -2.97 -31.17 -30.74
N THR A 91 -4.04 -31.58 -31.41
CA THR A 91 -4.87 -30.70 -32.25
C THR A 91 -5.28 -29.49 -31.40
N ALA A 92 -4.80 -28.31 -31.81
CA ALA A 92 -5.28 -27.04 -31.29
C ALA A 92 -6.74 -26.88 -31.77
N GLU A 93 -7.68 -27.37 -31.00
CA GLU A 93 -9.06 -26.90 -31.08
C GLU A 93 -9.08 -25.44 -30.65
N SER A 94 -9.17 -24.56 -31.62
CA SER A 94 -9.52 -23.17 -31.43
C SER A 94 -10.94 -23.11 -30.85
N VAL A 95 -11.03 -23.07 -29.53
CA VAL A 95 -12.27 -22.67 -28.86
C VAL A 95 -12.50 -21.21 -29.22
N LYS A 96 -13.27 -20.97 -30.27
CA LYS A 96 -13.92 -19.68 -30.51
C LYS A 96 -14.90 -19.47 -29.36
N MET A 97 -14.44 -18.89 -28.29
CA MET A 97 -15.32 -18.26 -27.31
C MET A 97 -16.06 -17.14 -28.05
N THR A 98 -17.35 -17.29 -28.22
CA THR A 98 -18.27 -16.18 -28.50
C THR A 98 -18.28 -15.32 -27.23
N VAL A 99 -17.35 -14.39 -27.14
CA VAL A 99 -17.29 -13.40 -26.04
C VAL A 99 -18.38 -12.39 -26.37
N THR A 100 -19.46 -12.38 -25.59
CA THR A 100 -20.24 -11.16 -25.41
C THR A 100 -19.26 -10.08 -24.98
N PRO A 101 -19.24 -8.89 -25.61
CA PRO A 101 -18.30 -7.84 -25.24
C PRO A 101 -18.64 -7.35 -23.83
N VAL A 102 -17.99 -7.94 -22.83
CA VAL A 102 -17.96 -7.44 -21.47
C VAL A 102 -16.79 -6.48 -21.43
N ASN A 103 -17.05 -5.22 -21.15
CA ASN A 103 -16.01 -4.21 -21.03
C ASN A 103 -14.95 -4.70 -20.03
N SER A 104 -13.67 -4.63 -20.40
CA SER A 104 -12.59 -5.16 -19.59
C SER A 104 -11.79 -4.05 -18.90
N VAL A 105 -11.41 -4.29 -17.65
CA VAL A 105 -10.60 -3.37 -16.86
C VAL A 105 -9.37 -4.09 -16.33
N LEU A 106 -8.19 -3.58 -16.65
CA LEU A 106 -6.93 -4.04 -16.08
C LEU A 106 -6.46 -3.06 -14.99
N PHE A 107 -6.48 -3.52 -13.75
CA PHE A 107 -5.88 -2.83 -12.62
C PHE A 107 -4.37 -3.04 -12.62
N VAL A 108 -3.61 -1.96 -12.57
CA VAL A 108 -2.14 -1.98 -12.43
C VAL A 108 -1.78 -1.44 -11.06
N ALA A 109 -1.26 -2.28 -10.20
CA ALA A 109 -0.96 -1.92 -8.81
C ALA A 109 0.36 -2.49 -8.33
N SER A 110 1.01 -1.77 -7.42
CA SER A 110 2.28 -2.20 -6.82
C SER A 110 2.08 -3.15 -5.64
N GLU A 111 0.87 -3.26 -5.09
CA GLU A 111 0.57 -4.15 -3.97
C GLU A 111 -0.90 -4.59 -3.98
N SER A 112 -1.17 -5.77 -3.44
CA SER A 112 -2.52 -6.32 -3.21
C SER A 112 -2.50 -7.37 -2.10
N ASN A 113 -3.40 -7.27 -1.13
CA ASN A 113 -3.66 -8.36 -0.19
C ASN A 113 -4.40 -9.51 -0.92
N PRO A 114 -4.16 -10.78 -0.57
CA PRO A 114 -3.29 -11.26 0.50
C PRO A 114 -1.84 -11.54 0.04
N PHE A 115 -1.45 -11.14 -1.16
CA PHE A 115 -0.16 -11.49 -1.76
C PHE A 115 0.99 -10.68 -1.16
N ALA A 116 0.92 -9.35 -1.28
CA ALA A 116 1.91 -8.44 -0.72
C ALA A 116 1.26 -7.07 -0.45
N GLY A 117 1.46 -6.50 0.73
CA GLY A 117 0.86 -5.21 1.07
C GLY A 117 1.49 -4.54 2.28
N THR A 118 1.54 -3.23 2.23
CA THR A 118 2.08 -2.37 3.29
C THR A 118 1.07 -1.39 3.86
N GLY A 119 -0.07 -1.20 3.16
CA GLY A 119 -1.04 -0.18 3.53
C GLY A 119 -2.40 -0.30 2.85
N GLY A 120 -3.13 0.80 2.82
CA GLY A 120 -4.50 0.85 2.32
C GLY A 120 -4.66 0.53 0.83
N LEU A 121 -3.63 0.78 0.00
CA LEU A 121 -3.65 0.40 -1.41
C LEU A 121 -3.85 -1.12 -1.57
N ALA A 122 -3.13 -1.93 -0.78
CA ALA A 122 -3.27 -3.38 -0.83
C ALA A 122 -4.69 -3.85 -0.47
N ASP A 123 -5.35 -3.19 0.48
CA ASP A 123 -6.74 -3.50 0.85
C ASP A 123 -7.74 -3.09 -0.24
N VAL A 124 -7.49 -1.96 -0.92
CA VAL A 124 -8.30 -1.51 -2.08
C VAL A 124 -8.21 -2.52 -3.22
N ILE A 125 -6.98 -2.92 -3.61
CA ILE A 125 -6.77 -3.86 -4.73
C ILE A 125 -7.25 -5.28 -4.39
N ALA A 126 -7.32 -5.64 -3.13
CA ALA A 126 -7.95 -6.89 -2.71
C ALA A 126 -9.48 -6.86 -2.83
N SER A 127 -10.11 -5.70 -2.65
CA SER A 127 -11.55 -5.60 -2.42
C SER A 127 -12.31 -5.01 -3.60
N LEU A 128 -11.86 -3.90 -4.18
CA LEU A 128 -12.55 -3.23 -5.28
C LEU A 128 -12.65 -4.12 -6.54
N PRO A 129 -11.55 -4.74 -7.04
CA PRO A 129 -11.63 -5.66 -8.18
C PRO A 129 -12.59 -6.83 -7.96
N LYS A 130 -12.56 -7.43 -6.75
CA LYS A 130 -13.48 -8.48 -6.35
C LYS A 130 -14.93 -8.02 -6.44
N THR A 131 -15.25 -6.87 -5.85
CA THR A 131 -16.62 -6.32 -5.84
C THR A 131 -17.12 -6.03 -7.26
N LEU A 132 -16.29 -5.46 -8.12
CA LEU A 132 -16.64 -5.18 -9.51
C LEU A 132 -16.82 -6.47 -10.34
N ALA A 133 -16.02 -7.51 -10.06
CA ALA A 133 -16.16 -8.81 -10.69
C ALA A 133 -17.44 -9.54 -10.24
N GLU A 134 -17.82 -9.43 -8.96
CA GLU A 134 -19.06 -9.99 -8.41
C GLU A 134 -20.31 -9.36 -9.04
N ASN A 135 -20.27 -8.08 -9.41
CA ASN A 135 -21.36 -7.40 -10.11
C ASN A 135 -21.54 -7.90 -11.56
N GLY A 136 -20.51 -8.55 -12.14
CA GLY A 136 -20.58 -9.21 -13.44
C GLY A 136 -20.66 -8.29 -14.66
N LYS A 137 -20.52 -6.97 -14.46
CA LYS A 137 -20.60 -5.98 -15.53
C LYS A 137 -19.29 -5.83 -16.31
N TYR A 138 -18.16 -6.08 -15.67
CA TYR A 138 -16.82 -5.94 -16.24
C TYR A 138 -15.99 -7.23 -16.09
N ASP A 139 -15.15 -7.53 -17.07
CA ASP A 139 -14.06 -8.52 -16.92
C ASP A 139 -12.88 -7.84 -16.21
N ILE A 140 -12.73 -8.15 -14.93
CA ILE A 140 -11.75 -7.51 -14.06
C ILE A 140 -10.51 -8.38 -13.95
N LYS A 141 -9.36 -7.77 -14.27
CA LYS A 141 -8.04 -8.37 -14.05
C LYS A 141 -7.13 -7.41 -13.29
N VAL A 142 -6.16 -7.95 -12.59
CA VAL A 142 -5.17 -7.21 -11.81
C VAL A 142 -3.78 -7.65 -12.24
N VAL A 143 -2.84 -6.73 -12.37
CA VAL A 143 -1.43 -7.02 -12.56
C VAL A 143 -0.60 -6.37 -11.46
N MET A 144 0.33 -7.14 -10.89
CA MET A 144 1.25 -6.69 -9.84
C MET A 144 2.62 -7.38 -9.96
N PRO A 145 3.67 -6.85 -9.32
CA PRO A 145 4.96 -7.54 -9.27
C PRO A 145 4.91 -8.87 -8.49
N LEU A 146 5.69 -9.85 -8.92
CA LEU A 146 5.88 -11.11 -8.19
C LEU A 146 6.94 -10.94 -7.10
N TYR A 147 6.56 -10.34 -5.99
CA TYR A 147 7.48 -10.07 -4.87
C TYR A 147 7.98 -11.33 -4.17
N GLY A 148 9.21 -11.28 -3.65
CA GLY A 148 9.81 -12.36 -2.85
C GLY A 148 9.00 -12.76 -1.64
N ASP A 149 8.31 -11.80 -1.02
CA ASP A 149 7.53 -11.98 0.22
C ASP A 149 6.17 -12.68 0.01
N ILE A 150 5.76 -12.93 -1.24
CA ILE A 150 4.51 -13.68 -1.52
C ILE A 150 4.65 -15.11 -0.99
N GLN A 151 3.72 -15.51 -0.14
CA GLN A 151 3.73 -16.80 0.54
C GLN A 151 3.68 -17.98 -0.45
N ASN A 152 4.36 -19.07 -0.12
CA ASN A 152 4.45 -20.26 -0.98
C ASN A 152 3.09 -20.88 -1.30
N CYS A 153 2.14 -20.84 -0.36
CA CYS A 153 0.78 -21.35 -0.61
C CYS A 153 0.06 -20.66 -1.80
N TYR A 154 0.42 -19.41 -2.13
CA TYR A 154 -0.08 -18.73 -3.33
C TYR A 154 0.80 -19.04 -4.54
N ARG A 155 2.14 -19.05 -4.38
CA ARG A 155 3.08 -19.33 -5.47
C ARG A 155 2.83 -20.69 -6.12
N GLU A 156 2.55 -21.72 -5.33
CA GLU A 156 2.26 -23.08 -5.78
C GLU A 156 0.96 -23.19 -6.60
N GLN A 157 0.04 -22.23 -6.44
CA GLN A 157 -1.19 -22.16 -7.21
C GLN A 157 -1.05 -21.33 -8.50
N MET A 158 0.08 -20.61 -8.67
CA MET A 158 0.30 -19.78 -9.84
C MET A 158 0.63 -20.62 -11.06
N ARG A 159 0.00 -20.30 -12.18
CA ARG A 159 0.31 -20.88 -13.48
C ARG A 159 1.27 -19.96 -14.23
N PHE A 160 2.41 -20.49 -14.66
CA PHE A 160 3.29 -19.82 -15.61
C PHE A 160 2.59 -19.75 -16.98
N LEU A 161 2.56 -18.57 -17.60
CA LEU A 161 1.95 -18.34 -18.90
C LEU A 161 2.99 -18.25 -20.00
N LEU A 162 3.92 -17.32 -19.88
CA LEU A 162 4.94 -17.03 -20.90
C LEU A 162 6.06 -16.17 -20.31
N ASN A 163 7.10 -15.97 -21.09
CA ASN A 163 8.16 -14.99 -20.80
C ASN A 163 8.55 -14.21 -22.07
N PHE A 164 9.12 -13.03 -21.86
CA PHE A 164 9.67 -12.17 -22.90
C PHE A 164 10.74 -11.26 -22.30
N ASN A 165 11.41 -10.49 -23.13
CA ASN A 165 12.31 -9.46 -22.66
C ASN A 165 11.65 -8.08 -22.79
N VAL A 166 11.82 -7.25 -21.77
CA VAL A 166 11.36 -5.86 -21.73
C VAL A 166 12.52 -4.92 -22.06
N PRO A 167 12.49 -4.22 -23.19
CA PRO A 167 13.47 -3.19 -23.50
C PRO A 167 13.19 -1.95 -22.64
N LEU A 168 14.11 -1.58 -21.75
CA LEU A 168 14.01 -0.39 -20.90
C LEU A 168 15.26 0.46 -21.08
N ALA A 169 15.16 1.55 -21.82
CA ALA A 169 16.31 2.33 -22.29
C ALA A 169 17.34 1.41 -23.00
N TRP A 170 18.58 1.36 -22.51
CA TRP A 170 19.63 0.47 -23.01
C TRP A 170 19.57 -0.95 -22.43
N ARG A 171 18.71 -1.17 -21.42
CA ARG A 171 18.55 -2.46 -20.75
C ARG A 171 17.58 -3.35 -21.53
N ASN A 172 17.79 -4.66 -21.45
CA ASN A 172 16.86 -5.65 -21.98
C ASN A 172 16.66 -6.74 -20.94
N GLN A 173 15.60 -6.62 -20.13
CA GLN A 173 15.41 -7.39 -18.91
C GLN A 173 14.38 -8.51 -19.10
N TYR A 174 14.67 -9.68 -18.55
CA TYR A 174 13.73 -10.79 -18.49
C TYR A 174 12.44 -10.41 -17.77
N CYS A 175 11.32 -10.88 -18.29
CA CYS A 175 9.99 -10.79 -17.71
C CYS A 175 9.27 -12.12 -17.84
N GLY A 176 8.97 -12.77 -16.73
CA GLY A 176 8.03 -13.88 -16.66
C GLY A 176 6.64 -13.38 -16.29
N VAL A 177 5.61 -14.05 -16.78
CA VAL A 177 4.21 -13.79 -16.45
C VAL A 177 3.59 -15.03 -15.85
N PHE A 178 3.08 -14.89 -14.63
CA PHE A 178 2.29 -15.91 -13.94
C PHE A 178 0.86 -15.43 -13.77
N SER A 179 -0.07 -16.35 -13.62
CA SER A 179 -1.47 -16.03 -13.32
C SER A 179 -2.01 -16.86 -12.17
N LEU A 180 -2.94 -16.28 -11.43
CA LEU A 180 -3.74 -16.94 -10.39
C LEU A 180 -5.17 -16.37 -10.43
N ARG A 181 -6.18 -17.24 -10.41
CA ARG A 181 -7.57 -16.80 -10.26
C ARG A 181 -7.98 -16.87 -8.78
N LYS A 182 -8.43 -15.74 -8.23
CA LYS A 182 -8.87 -15.64 -6.84
C LYS A 182 -10.08 -14.71 -6.74
N ASP A 183 -11.11 -15.13 -6.02
CA ASP A 183 -12.33 -14.34 -5.75
C ASP A 183 -12.97 -13.75 -7.04
N GLY A 184 -13.03 -14.56 -8.11
CA GLY A 184 -13.58 -14.14 -9.41
C GLY A 184 -12.64 -13.32 -10.29
N VAL A 185 -11.53 -12.82 -9.75
CA VAL A 185 -10.55 -11.95 -10.43
C VAL A 185 -9.36 -12.76 -10.93
N THR A 186 -8.86 -12.46 -12.13
CA THR A 186 -7.59 -12.98 -12.62
C THR A 186 -6.46 -12.04 -12.26
N PHE A 187 -5.51 -12.52 -11.46
CA PHE A 187 -4.27 -11.82 -11.12
C PHE A 187 -3.15 -12.26 -12.05
N TYR A 188 -2.45 -11.29 -12.64
CA TYR A 188 -1.18 -11.48 -13.32
C TYR A 188 -0.04 -11.02 -12.42
N PHE A 189 1.08 -11.76 -12.44
CA PHE A 189 2.27 -11.45 -11.67
C PHE A 189 3.45 -11.30 -12.62
N ILE A 190 4.10 -10.14 -12.58
CA ILE A 190 5.30 -9.82 -13.34
C ILE A 190 6.52 -10.31 -12.58
N ASP A 191 7.17 -11.32 -13.11
CA ASP A 191 8.33 -11.95 -12.52
C ASP A 191 9.63 -11.36 -13.09
N ASN A 192 10.43 -10.84 -12.17
CA ASN A 192 11.83 -10.53 -12.35
C ASN A 192 12.48 -10.56 -10.96
N GLU A 193 13.23 -11.62 -10.65
CA GLU A 193 13.83 -11.79 -9.32
C GLU A 193 14.82 -10.69 -8.97
N TYR A 194 15.53 -10.12 -9.93
CA TYR A 194 16.47 -9.03 -9.69
C TYR A 194 15.77 -7.79 -9.12
N TYR A 195 14.59 -7.47 -9.62
CA TYR A 195 13.82 -6.30 -9.17
C TYR A 195 12.93 -6.60 -7.97
N PHE A 196 12.31 -7.79 -7.88
CA PHE A 196 11.20 -8.02 -6.95
C PHE A 196 11.45 -9.06 -5.87
N LYS A 197 12.52 -9.87 -5.95
CA LYS A 197 12.87 -10.83 -4.90
C LYS A 197 13.74 -10.15 -3.84
N ARG A 198 13.13 -9.25 -3.08
CA ARG A 198 13.80 -8.43 -2.05
C ARG A 198 12.99 -8.46 -0.77
N ASN A 199 13.61 -8.07 0.35
CA ASN A 199 12.94 -7.92 1.63
C ASN A 199 12.21 -6.56 1.66
N GLY A 200 10.90 -6.58 1.49
CA GLY A 200 10.05 -5.40 1.40
C GLY A 200 9.72 -4.96 -0.03
N LEU A 201 8.70 -4.11 -0.14
CA LEU A 201 8.14 -3.70 -1.42
C LEU A 201 8.78 -2.42 -1.97
N TYR A 202 9.14 -1.48 -1.10
CA TYR A 202 9.57 -0.12 -1.41
C TYR A 202 10.80 0.30 -0.61
N GLY A 203 11.36 1.46 -0.98
CA GLY A 203 12.46 2.10 -0.25
C GLY A 203 13.85 1.68 -0.73
N PHE A 204 13.94 1.16 -1.94
CA PHE A 204 15.21 0.84 -2.58
C PHE A 204 15.69 2.01 -3.45
N TYR A 205 17.01 2.19 -3.53
CA TYR A 205 17.60 3.29 -4.32
C TYR A 205 17.24 3.23 -5.81
N ASP A 206 16.92 2.04 -6.31
CA ASP A 206 16.54 1.75 -7.69
C ASP A 206 15.02 1.58 -7.90
N ASP A 207 14.19 2.07 -6.98
CA ASP A 207 12.72 2.01 -7.13
C ASP A 207 12.23 2.63 -8.44
N GLY A 208 12.90 3.66 -8.94
CA GLY A 208 12.60 4.25 -10.24
C GLY A 208 12.73 3.25 -11.39
N GLU A 209 13.83 2.49 -11.43
CA GLU A 209 14.07 1.45 -12.45
C GLU A 209 13.12 0.26 -12.28
N ARG A 210 12.90 -0.19 -11.05
CA ARG A 210 12.00 -1.29 -10.72
C ARG A 210 10.59 -1.06 -11.24
N PHE A 211 10.04 0.12 -10.96
CA PHE A 211 8.67 0.45 -11.35
C PHE A 211 8.56 0.96 -12.79
N ALA A 212 9.63 1.46 -13.39
CA ALA A 212 9.72 1.68 -14.83
C ALA A 212 9.68 0.34 -15.60
N PHE A 213 10.47 -0.64 -15.16
CA PHE A 213 10.41 -2.01 -15.70
C PHE A 213 9.01 -2.60 -15.55
N PHE A 214 8.41 -2.56 -14.35
CA PHE A 214 7.06 -3.06 -14.11
C PHE A 214 6.04 -2.44 -15.05
N SER A 215 6.02 -1.12 -15.13
CA SER A 215 5.07 -0.36 -15.95
C SER A 215 5.18 -0.69 -17.43
N LYS A 216 6.40 -0.87 -17.95
CA LYS A 216 6.63 -1.24 -19.33
C LYS A 216 6.30 -2.72 -19.58
N ALA A 217 6.65 -3.59 -18.64
CA ALA A 217 6.32 -5.01 -18.70
C ALA A 217 4.81 -5.26 -18.78
N VAL A 218 3.99 -4.46 -18.09
CA VAL A 218 2.53 -4.53 -18.18
C VAL A 218 2.04 -4.30 -19.61
N LEU A 219 2.56 -3.29 -20.30
CA LEU A 219 2.18 -3.01 -21.69
C LEU A 219 2.70 -4.10 -22.64
N GLU A 220 3.95 -4.52 -22.51
CA GLU A 220 4.48 -5.62 -23.32
C GLU A 220 3.70 -6.94 -23.08
N MET A 221 3.28 -7.23 -21.84
CA MET A 221 2.44 -8.37 -21.50
C MET A 221 1.13 -8.35 -22.28
N MET A 222 0.48 -7.20 -22.45
CA MET A 222 -0.77 -7.08 -23.21
C MET A 222 -0.59 -7.61 -24.64
N ARG A 223 0.49 -7.22 -25.32
CA ARG A 223 0.81 -7.67 -26.67
C ARG A 223 1.08 -9.18 -26.73
N HIS A 224 1.81 -9.71 -25.77
CA HIS A 224 2.16 -11.13 -25.74
C HIS A 224 1.00 -12.04 -25.35
N LEU A 225 -0.02 -11.50 -24.65
CA LEU A 225 -1.25 -12.23 -24.30
C LEU A 225 -2.39 -11.96 -25.28
N ASP A 226 -2.19 -11.10 -26.29
CA ASP A 226 -3.25 -10.57 -27.17
C ASP A 226 -4.46 -10.07 -26.37
N TYR A 227 -4.19 -9.32 -25.29
CA TYR A 227 -5.18 -8.81 -24.36
C TYR A 227 -5.04 -7.30 -24.20
N TYR A 228 -5.99 -6.56 -24.71
CA TYR A 228 -6.04 -5.10 -24.68
C TYR A 228 -7.33 -4.67 -23.97
N PRO A 229 -7.26 -4.20 -22.72
CA PRO A 229 -8.43 -3.80 -21.96
C PRO A 229 -9.02 -2.49 -22.50
N GLU A 230 -10.32 -2.27 -22.34
CA GLU A 230 -10.94 -0.97 -22.61
C GLU A 230 -10.46 0.09 -21.60
N ILE A 231 -10.20 -0.31 -20.35
CA ILE A 231 -9.72 0.60 -19.32
C ILE A 231 -8.45 0.05 -18.66
N LEU A 232 -7.40 0.86 -18.64
CA LEU A 232 -6.19 0.68 -17.85
C LEU A 232 -6.30 1.53 -16.59
N HIS A 233 -6.50 0.90 -15.42
CA HIS A 233 -6.64 1.58 -14.14
C HIS A 233 -5.36 1.47 -13.31
N CYS A 234 -4.60 2.55 -13.24
CA CYS A 234 -3.30 2.62 -12.58
C CYS A 234 -3.40 3.28 -11.20
N HIS A 235 -2.58 2.81 -10.26
CA HIS A 235 -2.63 3.22 -8.85
C HIS A 235 -1.28 3.73 -8.35
N ASP A 236 -1.23 4.97 -7.89
CA ASP A 236 -0.08 5.71 -7.37
C ASP A 236 1.11 5.79 -8.34
N TRP A 237 2.20 6.47 -7.91
CA TRP A 237 3.34 6.78 -8.76
C TRP A 237 4.06 5.56 -9.34
N GLN A 238 4.01 4.43 -8.63
CA GLN A 238 4.66 3.18 -9.06
C GLN A 238 4.09 2.63 -10.37
N THR A 239 2.89 3.04 -10.73
CA THR A 239 2.22 2.62 -11.96
C THR A 239 2.02 3.76 -12.97
N ALA A 240 2.40 4.96 -12.61
CA ALA A 240 2.23 6.16 -13.42
C ALA A 240 2.87 6.03 -14.81
N LEU A 241 4.06 5.39 -14.90
CA LEU A 241 4.73 5.14 -16.16
C LEU A 241 3.94 4.23 -17.10
N SER A 242 3.01 3.40 -16.63
CA SER A 242 2.13 2.62 -17.52
C SER A 242 1.27 3.54 -18.39
N ILE A 243 0.72 4.60 -17.82
CA ILE A 243 -0.05 5.61 -18.56
C ILE A 243 0.88 6.42 -19.46
N ILE A 244 2.03 6.85 -18.95
CA ILE A 244 2.97 7.67 -19.70
C ILE A 244 3.49 6.90 -20.92
N TYR A 245 3.92 5.65 -20.77
CA TYR A 245 4.34 4.80 -21.87
C TYR A 245 3.21 4.53 -22.87
N LEU A 246 2.00 4.24 -22.37
CA LEU A 246 0.84 4.04 -23.23
C LEU A 246 0.61 5.24 -24.15
N LYS A 247 0.61 6.45 -23.60
CA LYS A 247 0.30 7.68 -24.34
C LYS A 247 1.50 8.24 -25.14
N THR A 248 2.74 7.79 -24.88
CA THR A 248 3.95 8.28 -25.59
C THR A 248 4.55 7.23 -26.53
N LEU A 249 4.72 5.98 -26.09
CA LEU A 249 5.44 4.96 -26.84
C LEU A 249 4.51 3.96 -27.56
N PHE A 250 3.32 3.75 -27.04
CA PHE A 250 2.38 2.71 -27.54
C PHE A 250 1.13 3.28 -28.22
N ALA A 251 0.88 4.60 -28.15
CA ALA A 251 -0.36 5.24 -28.62
C ALA A 251 -0.76 4.92 -30.06
N ASN A 252 0.22 4.70 -30.96
CA ASN A 252 -0.03 4.42 -32.38
C ASN A 252 0.16 2.93 -32.72
N GLN A 253 0.27 2.05 -31.73
CA GLN A 253 0.41 0.63 -31.94
C GLN A 253 -0.96 -0.06 -31.91
N TYR A 254 -1.12 -1.08 -32.73
CA TYR A 254 -2.36 -1.87 -32.81
C TYR A 254 -2.78 -2.38 -31.42
N GLY A 255 -4.03 -2.18 -31.09
CA GLY A 255 -4.65 -2.63 -29.85
C GLY A 255 -4.51 -1.66 -28.66
N TYR A 256 -3.64 -0.63 -28.73
CA TYR A 256 -3.46 0.32 -27.62
C TYR A 256 -4.24 1.64 -27.79
N ASP A 257 -4.64 1.97 -29.00
CA ASP A 257 -5.26 3.25 -29.39
C ASP A 257 -6.61 3.51 -28.74
N HIS A 258 -7.38 2.46 -28.44
CA HIS A 258 -8.69 2.55 -27.81
C HIS A 258 -8.66 2.59 -26.27
N ILE A 259 -7.51 2.23 -25.65
CA ILE A 259 -7.42 2.07 -24.19
C ILE A 259 -7.62 3.41 -23.48
N LYS A 260 -8.67 3.49 -22.66
CA LYS A 260 -8.90 4.60 -21.74
C LYS A 260 -8.08 4.41 -20.46
N THR A 261 -7.66 5.52 -19.87
CA THR A 261 -6.79 5.48 -18.69
C THR A 261 -7.44 6.16 -17.49
N LEU A 262 -7.48 5.45 -16.37
CA LEU A 262 -7.82 5.98 -15.07
C LEU A 262 -6.59 5.92 -14.17
N PHE A 263 -6.29 7.03 -13.50
CA PHE A 263 -5.21 7.11 -12.51
C PHE A 263 -5.78 7.39 -11.13
N THR A 264 -5.58 6.50 -10.15
CA THR A 264 -6.03 6.72 -8.76
C THR A 264 -4.87 7.08 -7.86
N ILE A 265 -5.00 8.22 -7.18
CA ILE A 265 -4.06 8.73 -6.19
C ILE A 265 -4.53 8.30 -4.80
N HIS A 266 -3.78 7.38 -4.16
CA HIS A 266 -4.03 6.96 -2.78
C HIS A 266 -3.35 7.88 -1.76
N ASN A 267 -2.14 8.37 -2.10
CA ASN A 267 -1.44 9.36 -1.29
C ASN A 267 -0.57 10.27 -2.18
N ILE A 268 -0.95 11.53 -2.30
CA ILE A 268 -0.24 12.52 -3.13
C ILE A 268 1.15 12.90 -2.59
N GLU A 269 1.49 12.52 -1.37
CA GLU A 269 2.81 12.73 -0.78
C GLU A 269 3.91 12.00 -1.55
N TYR A 270 3.60 10.79 -2.07
CA TYR A 270 4.53 9.94 -2.80
C TYR A 270 4.33 10.11 -4.30
N GLN A 271 5.23 10.85 -4.96
CA GLN A 271 5.02 11.37 -6.33
C GLN A 271 5.90 10.72 -7.40
N GLY A 272 6.96 9.99 -7.01
CA GLY A 272 7.93 9.48 -7.97
C GLY A 272 8.73 10.62 -8.61
N LYS A 273 9.57 11.30 -7.80
CA LYS A 273 10.43 12.41 -8.22
C LYS A 273 11.83 11.92 -8.56
N PHE A 274 12.35 12.30 -9.74
CA PHE A 274 13.63 11.85 -10.25
C PHE A 274 14.38 13.00 -10.96
N GLY A 275 15.70 12.89 -11.08
CA GLY A 275 16.51 13.84 -11.86
C GLY A 275 16.21 13.75 -13.36
N TYR A 276 16.54 14.81 -14.11
CA TYR A 276 16.30 14.86 -15.55
C TYR A 276 17.12 13.83 -16.34
N ASP A 277 18.26 13.41 -15.82
CA ASP A 277 19.11 12.34 -16.36
C ASP A 277 18.37 10.99 -16.46
N CYS A 278 17.37 10.77 -15.60
CA CYS A 278 16.55 9.57 -15.61
C CYS A 278 15.63 9.47 -16.83
N LEU A 279 15.33 10.55 -17.55
CA LEU A 279 14.35 10.55 -18.64
C LEU A 279 14.70 9.53 -19.73
N GLY A 280 15.88 9.64 -20.31
CA GLY A 280 16.35 8.73 -21.37
C GLY A 280 17.03 7.49 -20.80
N ASP A 281 17.92 7.65 -19.81
CA ASP A 281 18.77 6.57 -19.31
C ASP A 281 17.99 5.52 -18.49
N LEU A 282 17.06 5.97 -17.65
CA LEU A 282 16.31 5.09 -16.78
C LEU A 282 14.93 4.72 -17.36
N PHE A 283 14.17 5.73 -17.80
CA PHE A 283 12.79 5.52 -18.27
C PHE A 283 12.70 5.20 -19.76
N GLY A 284 13.75 5.47 -20.55
CA GLY A 284 13.73 5.24 -22.00
C GLY A 284 12.68 6.09 -22.72
N LEU A 285 12.38 7.26 -22.18
CA LEU A 285 11.43 8.20 -22.75
C LEU A 285 12.13 9.17 -23.71
N PRO A 286 11.46 9.60 -24.80
CA PRO A 286 11.99 10.61 -25.71
C PRO A 286 12.02 12.00 -25.05
N GLU A 287 12.87 12.90 -25.60
CA GLU A 287 13.11 14.23 -25.02
C GLU A 287 11.82 15.05 -24.85
N TYR A 288 10.87 14.96 -25.80
CA TYR A 288 9.59 15.68 -25.67
C TYR A 288 8.75 15.27 -24.45
N ALA A 289 8.98 14.09 -23.90
CA ALA A 289 8.29 13.65 -22.68
C ALA A 289 8.78 14.42 -21.44
N LYS A 290 9.89 15.14 -21.53
CA LYS A 290 10.34 16.01 -20.45
C LYS A 290 9.31 17.06 -20.09
N ASP A 291 8.70 17.73 -21.05
CA ASP A 291 7.66 18.74 -20.80
C ASP A 291 6.43 18.19 -20.07
N ILE A 292 6.14 16.90 -20.30
CA ILE A 292 5.06 16.18 -19.62
C ILE A 292 5.42 15.91 -18.16
N LEU A 293 6.68 15.61 -17.87
CA LEU A 293 7.13 15.16 -16.54
C LEU A 293 7.75 16.29 -15.72
N ASP A 294 8.25 17.34 -16.36
CA ASP A 294 8.91 18.45 -15.68
C ASP A 294 7.97 19.15 -14.70
N TYR A 295 8.37 19.19 -13.46
CA TYR A 295 7.65 19.86 -12.41
C TYR A 295 8.57 20.18 -11.24
N ASP A 296 8.65 21.47 -10.89
CA ASP A 296 9.42 21.95 -9.74
C ASP A 296 10.89 21.48 -9.74
N GLY A 297 11.54 21.56 -10.93
CA GLY A 297 12.95 21.26 -11.09
C GLY A 297 13.32 19.77 -11.14
N CYS A 298 12.36 18.88 -11.35
CA CYS A 298 12.58 17.44 -11.46
C CYS A 298 11.55 16.77 -12.39
N LEU A 299 11.80 15.51 -12.76
CA LEU A 299 10.78 14.66 -13.37
C LEU A 299 9.83 14.18 -12.27
N ASN A 300 8.51 14.41 -12.45
CA ASN A 300 7.50 13.99 -11.52
C ASN A 300 6.50 13.04 -12.22
N LEU A 301 6.55 11.75 -11.88
CA LEU A 301 5.78 10.72 -12.56
C LEU A 301 4.28 10.86 -12.28
N MET A 302 3.89 11.22 -11.05
CA MET A 302 2.49 11.45 -10.70
C MET A 302 1.91 12.63 -11.49
N LYS A 303 2.64 13.73 -11.63
CA LYS A 303 2.24 14.88 -12.48
C LYS A 303 2.02 14.44 -13.92
N GLY A 304 2.91 13.65 -14.47
CA GLY A 304 2.78 13.11 -15.83
C GLY A 304 1.52 12.26 -15.99
N ALA A 305 1.23 11.38 -15.03
CA ALA A 305 0.03 10.56 -15.04
C ALA A 305 -1.26 11.41 -14.91
N ILE A 306 -1.30 12.40 -14.02
CA ILE A 306 -2.43 13.35 -13.91
C ILE A 306 -2.68 14.06 -15.25
N GLN A 307 -1.63 14.51 -15.91
CA GLN A 307 -1.73 15.24 -17.18
C GLN A 307 -2.23 14.36 -18.32
N LEU A 308 -1.73 13.11 -18.44
CA LEU A 308 -1.98 12.24 -19.58
C LEU A 308 -3.19 11.32 -19.42
N SER A 309 -3.64 11.03 -18.19
CA SER A 309 -4.79 10.16 -17.99
C SER A 309 -6.08 10.79 -18.53
N ASP A 310 -7.02 9.95 -19.01
CA ASP A 310 -8.34 10.39 -19.46
C ASP A 310 -9.20 10.84 -18.28
N ARG A 311 -9.07 10.16 -17.13
CA ARG A 311 -9.62 10.54 -15.82
C ARG A 311 -8.59 10.27 -14.73
N PHE A 312 -8.67 11.00 -13.63
CA PHE A 312 -7.98 10.60 -12.41
C PHE A 312 -8.90 10.76 -11.20
N SER A 313 -8.67 9.90 -10.22
CA SER A 313 -9.47 9.86 -9.01
C SER A 313 -8.59 9.89 -7.77
N THR A 314 -9.24 10.15 -6.64
CA THR A 314 -8.64 9.92 -5.33
C THR A 314 -9.67 9.29 -4.39
N VAL A 315 -9.22 8.91 -3.20
CA VAL A 315 -9.88 7.95 -2.31
C VAL A 315 -10.89 8.56 -1.33
N SER A 316 -11.28 9.83 -1.54
CA SER A 316 -12.43 10.47 -0.87
C SER A 316 -12.78 11.80 -1.58
N ARG A 317 -14.01 12.29 -1.38
CA ARG A 317 -14.49 13.52 -2.01
C ARG A 317 -13.82 14.75 -1.40
N MET A 318 -13.71 14.78 -0.08
CA MET A 318 -13.00 15.87 0.62
C MET A 318 -11.54 15.90 0.21
N TYR A 319 -10.86 14.74 0.12
CA TYR A 319 -9.46 14.69 -0.32
C TYR A 319 -9.28 15.20 -1.75
N ALA A 320 -10.21 14.92 -2.66
CA ALA A 320 -10.21 15.51 -4.00
C ALA A 320 -10.28 17.05 -3.98
N THR A 321 -10.91 17.63 -2.95
CA THR A 321 -10.93 19.08 -2.72
C THR A 321 -9.63 19.55 -2.07
N GLU A 322 -9.12 18.82 -1.08
CA GLU A 322 -7.91 19.16 -0.33
C GLU A 322 -6.66 19.18 -1.21
N ILE A 323 -6.48 18.19 -2.11
CA ILE A 323 -5.29 18.13 -2.99
C ILE A 323 -5.20 19.25 -4.04
N LYS A 324 -6.21 20.11 -4.15
CA LYS A 324 -6.15 21.38 -4.90
C LYS A 324 -5.53 22.51 -4.10
N ASN A 325 -5.37 22.33 -2.79
CA ASN A 325 -4.79 23.32 -1.88
C ASN A 325 -3.31 23.02 -1.62
N ALA A 326 -2.46 24.04 -1.61
CA ALA A 326 -1.02 23.92 -1.41
C ALA A 326 -0.62 23.17 -0.12
N PHE A 327 -1.41 23.29 0.95
CA PHE A 327 -1.13 22.60 2.21
C PHE A 327 -1.24 21.08 2.10
N PHE A 328 -2.15 20.57 1.27
CA PHE A 328 -2.40 19.14 1.13
C PHE A 328 -1.77 18.51 -0.12
N ALA A 329 -1.46 19.32 -1.12
CA ALA A 329 -1.01 18.85 -2.44
C ALA A 329 0.47 18.48 -2.53
N HIS A 330 1.26 18.72 -1.49
CA HIS A 330 2.71 18.47 -1.48
C HIS A 330 3.45 19.04 -2.72
N GLY A 331 3.01 20.22 -3.16
CA GLY A 331 3.55 20.92 -4.33
C GLY A 331 2.75 20.71 -5.63
N LEU A 332 1.88 19.70 -5.74
CA LEU A 332 1.16 19.39 -6.99
C LEU A 332 -0.14 20.18 -7.21
N GLN A 333 -0.48 21.17 -6.37
CA GLN A 333 -1.75 21.91 -6.46
C GLN A 333 -2.05 22.49 -7.85
N TYR A 334 -1.03 22.99 -8.56
CA TYR A 334 -1.21 23.55 -9.91
C TYR A 334 -1.47 22.46 -10.95
N ALA A 335 -0.77 21.33 -10.87
CA ALA A 335 -1.00 20.20 -11.77
C ALA A 335 -2.39 19.60 -11.58
N VAL A 336 -2.84 19.47 -10.32
CA VAL A 336 -4.18 18.99 -9.97
C VAL A 336 -5.24 19.98 -10.44
N SER A 337 -5.10 21.28 -10.13
CA SER A 337 -6.09 22.30 -10.49
C SER A 337 -6.20 22.50 -12.01
N ALA A 338 -5.10 22.44 -12.75
CA ALA A 338 -5.13 22.53 -14.22
C ALA A 338 -5.89 21.37 -14.88
N ASN A 339 -6.02 20.24 -14.18
CA ASN A 339 -6.70 19.03 -14.66
C ASN A 339 -7.95 18.68 -13.84
N GLU A 340 -8.49 19.59 -13.02
CA GLU A 340 -9.59 19.29 -12.09
C GLU A 340 -10.87 18.79 -12.77
N TYR A 341 -11.08 19.14 -14.04
CA TYR A 341 -12.21 18.63 -14.83
C TYR A 341 -12.19 17.10 -15.06
N LYS A 342 -11.04 16.45 -14.82
CA LYS A 342 -10.87 15.00 -14.88
C LYS A 342 -10.96 14.35 -13.49
N LEU A 343 -10.87 15.14 -12.40
CA LEU A 343 -10.76 14.67 -11.03
C LEU A 343 -12.11 14.24 -10.46
N CYS A 344 -12.14 13.10 -9.82
CA CYS A 344 -13.24 12.70 -8.93
C CYS A 344 -12.70 12.13 -7.61
N GLY A 345 -13.48 12.22 -6.55
CA GLY A 345 -13.21 11.58 -5.26
C GLY A 345 -14.21 10.47 -5.02
N ILE A 346 -13.74 9.24 -4.78
CA ILE A 346 -14.58 8.10 -4.44
C ILE A 346 -14.10 7.54 -3.09
N LEU A 347 -14.98 7.52 -2.10
CA LEU A 347 -14.65 7.01 -0.78
C LEU A 347 -14.43 5.49 -0.86
N ASN A 348 -13.30 5.00 -0.33
CA ASN A 348 -13.06 3.57 -0.22
C ASN A 348 -14.04 2.91 0.75
N GLY A 349 -14.30 1.63 0.55
CA GLY A 349 -15.04 0.80 1.49
C GLY A 349 -14.14 -0.03 2.40
N ILE A 350 -14.77 -0.83 3.25
CA ILE A 350 -14.14 -1.92 4.01
C ILE A 350 -14.76 -3.25 3.63
N ASP A 351 -13.99 -4.34 3.71
CA ASP A 351 -14.52 -5.69 3.53
C ASP A 351 -15.32 -6.09 4.78
N GLN A 352 -16.66 -6.03 4.66
CA GLN A 352 -17.58 -6.32 5.75
C GLN A 352 -17.67 -7.83 6.08
N THR A 353 -17.06 -8.70 5.29
CA THR A 353 -16.94 -10.12 5.62
C THR A 353 -15.74 -10.38 6.53
N VAL A 354 -14.67 -9.61 6.33
CA VAL A 354 -13.46 -9.64 7.17
C VAL A 354 -13.67 -8.86 8.47
N TYR A 355 -14.24 -7.65 8.37
CA TYR A 355 -14.51 -6.79 9.53
C TYR A 355 -15.97 -6.92 9.96
N ASN A 356 -16.28 -8.03 10.63
CA ASN A 356 -17.63 -8.30 11.12
C ASN A 356 -17.62 -8.83 12.55
N PRO A 357 -18.06 -8.03 13.56
CA PRO A 357 -18.04 -8.46 14.95
C PRO A 357 -18.94 -9.68 15.25
N GLU A 358 -19.87 -10.01 14.35
CA GLU A 358 -20.73 -11.17 14.48
C GLU A 358 -20.01 -12.49 14.16
N THR A 359 -19.01 -12.44 13.27
CA THR A 359 -18.32 -13.64 12.76
C THR A 359 -16.80 -13.63 12.94
N ASP A 360 -16.20 -12.53 13.41
CA ASP A 360 -14.75 -12.44 13.62
C ASP A 360 -14.31 -13.38 14.75
N ASP A 361 -13.56 -14.41 14.40
CA ASP A 361 -13.06 -15.47 15.30
C ASP A 361 -11.94 -15.00 16.26
N LYS A 362 -11.43 -13.79 16.07
CA LYS A 362 -10.38 -13.18 16.90
C LYS A 362 -10.93 -12.52 18.15
N LEU A 363 -12.24 -12.28 18.19
CA LEU A 363 -12.89 -11.63 19.33
C LEU A 363 -13.01 -12.57 20.54
N PHE A 364 -13.05 -11.99 21.71
CA PHE A 364 -13.34 -12.76 22.94
C PHE A 364 -14.78 -13.26 22.96
N LYS A 365 -15.71 -12.47 22.42
CA LYS A 365 -17.13 -12.81 22.26
C LYS A 365 -17.70 -12.03 21.07
N ASN A 366 -18.40 -12.73 20.18
CA ASN A 366 -19.09 -12.11 19.05
C ASN A 366 -20.35 -11.35 19.49
N TYR A 367 -20.75 -10.35 18.69
CA TYR A 367 -21.90 -9.48 18.92
C TYR A 367 -22.33 -8.80 17.62
N ASN A 368 -23.50 -8.16 17.64
CA ASN A 368 -24.00 -7.36 16.53
C ASN A 368 -24.62 -6.04 17.04
N ALA A 369 -25.18 -5.24 16.12
CA ALA A 369 -25.72 -3.92 16.44
C ALA A 369 -26.99 -3.96 17.33
N ASP A 370 -27.69 -5.09 17.39
CA ASP A 370 -28.89 -5.25 18.18
C ASP A 370 -28.63 -5.90 19.57
N ASP A 371 -27.50 -6.62 19.70
CA ASP A 371 -27.02 -7.19 20.96
C ASP A 371 -25.55 -6.89 21.21
N LEU A 372 -25.27 -5.92 22.07
CA LEU A 372 -23.94 -5.50 22.47
C LEU A 372 -23.37 -6.24 23.69
N THR A 373 -24.02 -7.30 24.16
CA THR A 373 -23.55 -8.06 25.32
C THR A 373 -22.14 -8.61 25.12
N GLY A 374 -21.84 -9.10 23.91
CA GLY A 374 -20.50 -9.57 23.53
C GLY A 374 -19.44 -8.44 23.55
N LYS A 375 -19.80 -7.20 23.17
CA LYS A 375 -18.91 -6.04 23.23
C LYS A 375 -18.44 -5.73 24.66
N LYS A 376 -19.36 -5.81 25.63
CA LYS A 376 -19.02 -5.65 27.06
C LYS A 376 -18.06 -6.73 27.55
N VAL A 377 -18.25 -7.98 27.08
CA VAL A 377 -17.30 -9.07 27.36
C VAL A 377 -15.94 -8.77 26.73
N CYS A 378 -15.90 -8.31 25.48
CA CYS A 378 -14.64 -7.94 24.80
C CYS A 378 -13.88 -6.85 25.57
N LYS A 379 -14.57 -5.82 26.06
CA LYS A 379 -13.96 -4.75 26.87
C LYS A 379 -13.33 -5.31 28.15
N ARG A 380 -14.07 -6.08 28.93
CA ARG A 380 -13.59 -6.69 30.17
C ARG A 380 -12.39 -7.62 29.93
N GLU A 381 -12.46 -8.49 28.93
CA GLU A 381 -11.36 -9.42 28.62
C GLU A 381 -10.11 -8.69 28.09
N LEU A 382 -10.27 -7.59 27.31
CA LEU A 382 -9.14 -6.76 26.91
C LEU A 382 -8.50 -6.07 28.11
N GLN A 383 -9.29 -5.49 29.03
CA GLN A 383 -8.80 -4.90 30.27
C GLN A 383 -7.98 -5.92 31.07
N ARG A 384 -8.51 -7.14 31.23
CA ARG A 384 -7.82 -8.24 31.91
C ARG A 384 -6.52 -8.63 31.20
N MET A 385 -6.56 -8.81 29.88
CA MET A 385 -5.40 -9.16 29.07
C MET A 385 -4.28 -8.12 29.17
N LEU A 386 -4.65 -6.84 29.28
CA LEU A 386 -3.71 -5.73 29.35
C LEU A 386 -3.36 -5.33 30.80
N ASN A 387 -3.83 -6.05 31.82
CA ASN A 387 -3.69 -5.71 33.25
C ASN A 387 -4.16 -4.26 33.56
N LEU A 388 -5.27 -3.85 32.95
CA LEU A 388 -6.03 -2.67 33.34
C LEU A 388 -7.10 -3.06 34.36
N PRO A 389 -7.53 -2.16 35.28
CA PRO A 389 -8.70 -2.39 36.11
C PRO A 389 -9.95 -2.69 35.26
N GLU A 390 -10.72 -3.71 35.65
CA GLU A 390 -11.97 -4.04 34.99
C GLU A 390 -13.03 -2.99 35.37
N ARG A 391 -13.27 -2.03 34.48
CA ARG A 391 -14.20 -0.91 34.66
C ARG A 391 -15.16 -0.85 33.45
N GLU A 392 -16.41 -1.28 33.63
CA GLU A 392 -17.45 -1.15 32.57
C GLU A 392 -17.95 0.29 32.45
N ASP A 393 -17.93 1.03 33.54
CA ASP A 393 -18.47 2.37 33.69
C ASP A 393 -17.63 3.47 33.03
N VAL A 394 -16.31 3.31 32.90
CA VAL A 394 -15.42 4.28 32.26
C VAL A 394 -15.25 4.01 30.76
N PRO A 395 -15.17 5.04 29.91
CA PRO A 395 -14.90 4.83 28.48
C PRO A 395 -13.47 4.33 28.24
N LEU A 396 -13.31 3.33 27.38
CA LEU A 396 -12.04 2.88 26.86
C LEU A 396 -11.79 3.55 25.51
N ILE A 397 -10.78 4.42 25.47
CA ILE A 397 -10.35 5.17 24.28
C ILE A 397 -9.22 4.40 23.63
N SER A 398 -9.26 4.19 22.31
CA SER A 398 -8.16 3.57 21.58
C SER A 398 -7.60 4.40 20.45
N VAL A 399 -6.30 4.21 20.20
CA VAL A 399 -5.58 4.72 19.03
C VAL A 399 -4.90 3.54 18.36
N ILE A 400 -5.24 3.26 17.10
CA ILE A 400 -4.62 2.20 16.30
C ILE A 400 -4.09 2.83 15.01
N SER A 401 -2.78 3.07 14.94
CA SER A 401 -2.18 3.71 13.75
C SER A 401 -0.67 3.50 13.67
N ARG A 402 -0.08 3.88 12.52
CA ARG A 402 1.36 4.13 12.48
C ARG A 402 1.69 5.31 13.38
N LEU A 403 2.75 5.20 14.20
CA LEU A 403 3.15 6.26 15.11
C LEU A 403 4.06 7.28 14.39
N VAL A 404 3.44 8.10 13.53
CA VAL A 404 4.09 9.10 12.67
C VAL A 404 3.36 10.45 12.74
N PRO A 405 4.02 11.60 12.40
CA PRO A 405 3.44 12.94 12.51
C PRO A 405 2.11 13.13 11.75
N ALA A 406 1.98 12.49 10.57
CA ALA A 406 0.77 12.60 9.76
C ALA A 406 -0.51 12.11 10.48
N LYS A 407 -0.37 11.31 11.55
CA LYS A 407 -1.49 10.77 12.34
C LYS A 407 -1.90 11.66 13.53
N GLY A 408 -1.33 12.86 13.64
CA GLY A 408 -1.73 13.85 14.66
C GLY A 408 -1.38 13.46 16.09
N LEU A 409 -0.35 12.62 16.26
CA LEU A 409 0.07 12.16 17.58
C LEU A 409 0.77 13.23 18.42
N ASP A 410 1.22 14.30 17.81
CA ASP A 410 1.69 15.52 18.48
C ASP A 410 0.55 16.22 19.23
N LEU A 411 -0.68 16.25 18.67
CA LEU A 411 -1.87 16.74 19.36
C LEU A 411 -2.18 15.88 20.59
N VAL A 412 -2.13 14.54 20.42
CA VAL A 412 -2.36 13.61 21.54
C VAL A 412 -1.31 13.81 22.61
N LYS A 413 -0.03 13.90 22.23
CA LYS A 413 1.07 14.18 23.17
C LYS A 413 0.86 15.45 23.99
N CYS A 414 0.37 16.51 23.32
CA CYS A 414 0.16 17.82 23.95
C CYS A 414 -0.82 17.77 25.11
N ILE A 415 -1.90 16.95 25.00
CA ILE A 415 -2.99 16.92 26.00
C ILE A 415 -3.06 15.61 26.78
N PHE A 416 -2.06 14.73 26.64
CA PHE A 416 -2.22 13.34 27.08
C PHE A 416 -2.35 13.20 28.59
N GLU A 417 -1.57 13.97 29.37
CA GLU A 417 -1.68 13.97 30.83
C GLU A 417 -3.03 14.57 31.29
N GLU A 418 -3.52 15.60 30.60
CA GLU A 418 -4.82 16.20 30.89
C GLU A 418 -5.95 15.21 30.57
N LEU A 419 -5.85 14.47 29.46
CA LEU A 419 -6.81 13.40 29.13
C LEU A 419 -6.77 12.28 30.18
N LEU A 420 -5.58 11.87 30.64
CA LEU A 420 -5.43 10.84 31.66
C LEU A 420 -5.83 11.31 33.07
N SER A 421 -6.07 12.62 33.28
CA SER A 421 -6.69 13.12 34.53
C SER A 421 -8.18 12.81 34.59
N GLU A 422 -8.86 12.67 33.43
CA GLU A 422 -10.25 12.24 33.37
C GLU A 422 -10.42 10.78 33.80
N ASP A 423 -11.66 10.36 34.10
CA ASP A 423 -11.97 8.96 34.42
C ASP A 423 -12.14 8.14 33.13
N VAL A 424 -11.01 7.78 32.53
CA VAL A 424 -10.90 7.06 31.26
C VAL A 424 -9.81 6.00 31.31
N GLN A 425 -9.87 5.06 30.37
CA GLN A 425 -8.76 4.17 30.03
C GLN A 425 -8.34 4.40 28.58
N VAL A 426 -7.03 4.33 28.31
CA VAL A 426 -6.46 4.57 26.97
C VAL A 426 -5.59 3.40 26.54
N VAL A 427 -5.83 2.89 25.32
CA VAL A 427 -5.03 1.83 24.71
C VAL A 427 -4.48 2.31 23.38
N ILE A 428 -3.16 2.29 23.23
CA ILE A 428 -2.47 2.68 21.99
C ILE A 428 -1.82 1.44 21.38
N LEU A 429 -2.13 1.15 20.13
CA LEU A 429 -1.50 0.11 19.33
C LEU A 429 -0.87 0.72 18.08
N GLY A 430 0.42 0.56 17.91
CA GLY A 430 1.09 1.04 16.71
C GLY A 430 2.60 0.88 16.75
N LYS A 431 3.23 1.13 15.61
CA LYS A 431 4.68 1.16 15.42
C LYS A 431 5.06 2.35 14.54
N GLY A 432 6.20 2.99 14.78
CA GLY A 432 6.61 4.12 13.97
C GLY A 432 7.90 4.78 14.46
N GLU A 433 7.86 6.10 14.62
CA GLU A 433 9.03 6.87 15.06
C GLU A 433 9.34 6.66 16.55
N ALA A 434 10.60 6.43 16.85
CA ALA A 434 11.07 6.14 18.20
C ALA A 434 10.67 7.23 19.23
N GLY A 435 10.54 8.50 18.81
CA GLY A 435 10.09 9.59 19.65
C GLY A 435 8.67 9.41 20.19
N TYR A 436 7.74 8.98 19.34
CA TYR A 436 6.37 8.65 19.74
C TYR A 436 6.31 7.34 20.54
N GLU A 437 6.99 6.30 20.07
CA GLU A 437 7.01 4.99 20.74
C GLU A 437 7.51 5.12 22.20
N ASN A 438 8.60 5.84 22.41
CA ASN A 438 9.19 6.03 23.74
C ASN A 438 8.28 6.88 24.64
N TYR A 439 7.73 7.99 24.11
CA TYR A 439 6.84 8.84 24.89
C TYR A 439 5.62 8.07 25.39
N PHE A 440 4.88 7.42 24.50
CA PHE A 440 3.66 6.70 24.89
C PHE A 440 3.97 5.50 25.80
N ARG A 441 5.11 4.83 25.63
CA ARG A 441 5.54 3.75 26.54
C ARG A 441 5.80 4.28 27.96
N GLN A 442 6.57 5.36 28.08
CA GLN A 442 6.89 5.96 29.38
C GLN A 442 5.64 6.50 30.09
N THR A 443 4.74 7.15 29.36
CA THR A 443 3.48 7.62 29.92
C THR A 443 2.60 6.45 30.38
N ALA A 444 2.53 5.36 29.62
CA ALA A 444 1.79 4.17 30.01
C ALA A 444 2.36 3.50 31.28
N GLU A 445 3.67 3.56 31.50
CA GLU A 445 4.31 3.10 32.73
C GLU A 445 3.90 3.99 33.93
N SER A 446 3.90 5.32 33.75
CA SER A 446 3.52 6.29 34.79
C SER A 446 2.02 6.20 35.14
N TYR A 447 1.16 5.91 34.19
CA TYR A 447 -0.31 5.79 34.36
C TYR A 447 -0.80 4.35 34.20
N SER A 448 -0.09 3.41 34.81
CA SER A 448 -0.32 1.97 34.61
C SER A 448 -1.73 1.45 34.94
N GLY A 449 -2.52 2.17 35.74
CA GLY A 449 -3.93 1.88 35.99
C GLY A 449 -4.90 2.38 34.91
N LYS A 450 -4.47 3.27 34.03
CA LYS A 450 -5.32 3.93 33.02
C LYS A 450 -4.83 3.77 31.58
N CYS A 451 -3.54 3.56 31.35
CA CYS A 451 -2.98 3.56 30.01
C CYS A 451 -2.16 2.30 29.70
N ARG A 452 -2.28 1.82 28.44
CA ARG A 452 -1.40 0.79 27.86
C ARG A 452 -0.97 1.18 26.46
N THR A 453 0.32 1.00 26.18
CA THR A 453 0.91 1.20 24.86
C THR A 453 1.55 -0.09 24.36
N LEU A 454 1.12 -0.53 23.17
CA LEU A 454 1.53 -1.75 22.52
C LEU A 454 2.27 -1.39 21.23
N ILE A 455 3.62 -1.49 21.27
CA ILE A 455 4.45 -1.16 20.11
C ILE A 455 4.55 -2.40 19.21
N ALA A 456 3.53 -2.58 18.38
CA ALA A 456 3.42 -3.72 17.48
C ALA A 456 2.56 -3.41 16.26
N TYR A 457 2.72 -4.20 15.20
CA TYR A 457 1.75 -4.35 14.12
C TYR A 457 1.12 -5.74 14.26
N ASN A 458 -0.12 -5.79 14.71
CA ASN A 458 -0.82 -7.05 14.95
C ASN A 458 -2.32 -6.89 14.66
N LYS A 459 -2.79 -7.53 13.58
CA LYS A 459 -4.17 -7.44 13.11
C LYS A 459 -5.17 -8.08 14.11
N ASP A 460 -4.82 -9.22 14.70
CA ASP A 460 -5.71 -9.91 15.64
C ASP A 460 -5.89 -9.11 16.94
N LEU A 461 -4.80 -8.48 17.40
CA LEU A 461 -4.88 -7.57 18.55
C LEU A 461 -5.68 -6.31 18.22
N ALA A 462 -5.57 -5.80 16.99
CA ALA A 462 -6.37 -4.66 16.54
C ALA A 462 -7.87 -4.98 16.57
N SER A 463 -8.32 -6.15 16.07
CA SER A 463 -9.71 -6.60 16.17
C SER A 463 -10.20 -6.64 17.63
N LYS A 464 -9.38 -7.16 18.55
CA LYS A 464 -9.71 -7.17 19.99
C LYS A 464 -9.85 -5.76 20.56
N ILE A 465 -8.97 -4.83 20.15
CA ILE A 465 -9.02 -3.44 20.63
C ILE A 465 -10.25 -2.73 20.03
N TYR A 466 -10.52 -2.85 18.72
CA TYR A 466 -11.72 -2.26 18.12
C TYR A 466 -12.99 -2.74 18.81
N SER A 467 -13.10 -4.06 19.04
CA SER A 467 -14.30 -4.65 19.68
C SER A 467 -14.51 -4.23 21.13
N ALA A 468 -13.44 -3.92 21.84
CA ALA A 468 -13.46 -3.54 23.25
C ALA A 468 -13.60 -2.01 23.46
N SER A 469 -13.23 -1.21 22.47
CA SER A 469 -13.20 0.25 22.59
C SER A 469 -14.58 0.88 22.57
N ASP A 470 -14.79 1.88 23.42
CA ASP A 470 -15.96 2.74 23.37
C ASP A 470 -15.71 3.92 22.41
N ILE A 471 -14.54 4.53 22.49
CA ILE A 471 -14.12 5.68 21.68
C ILE A 471 -12.88 5.29 20.86
N PHE A 472 -12.86 5.68 19.59
CA PHE A 472 -11.73 5.51 18.70
C PHE A 472 -11.17 6.88 18.26
N LEU A 473 -9.96 7.22 18.67
CA LEU A 473 -9.36 8.53 18.41
C LEU A 473 -8.48 8.51 17.16
N MET A 474 -8.77 9.39 16.18
CA MET A 474 -8.03 9.50 14.92
C MET A 474 -7.84 10.97 14.51
N PRO A 475 -6.89 11.71 15.14
CA PRO A 475 -6.70 13.15 14.95
C PRO A 475 -5.77 13.49 13.78
N SER A 476 -5.83 12.76 12.69
CA SER A 476 -4.89 12.83 11.58
C SER A 476 -4.71 14.25 11.04
N LYS A 477 -3.46 14.64 10.78
CA LYS A 477 -3.12 15.89 10.09
C LYS A 477 -3.55 15.84 8.63
N GLN A 478 -3.38 14.70 8.00
CA GLN A 478 -3.85 14.38 6.66
C GLN A 478 -4.30 12.93 6.62
N GLU A 479 -5.45 12.67 6.04
CA GLU A 479 -6.00 11.32 5.91
C GLU A 479 -6.74 11.17 4.59
N PRO A 480 -6.08 10.74 3.51
CA PRO A 480 -6.71 10.62 2.20
C PRO A 480 -8.05 9.89 2.21
N CYS A 481 -8.12 8.76 2.90
CA CYS A 481 -9.34 8.02 3.14
C CYS A 481 -9.48 7.64 4.61
N GLY A 482 -8.52 6.89 5.14
CA GLY A 482 -8.67 6.20 6.41
C GLY A 482 -9.61 4.98 6.29
N LEU A 483 -9.20 3.86 6.86
CA LEU A 483 -10.04 2.67 6.98
C LEU A 483 -10.37 2.41 8.46
N SER A 484 -9.47 2.81 9.34
CA SER A 484 -9.56 2.52 10.78
C SER A 484 -10.81 3.09 11.44
N GLN A 485 -11.27 4.29 11.05
CA GLN A 485 -12.52 4.88 11.56
C GLN A 485 -13.76 4.10 11.10
N MET A 486 -13.77 3.61 9.85
CA MET A 486 -14.87 2.80 9.34
C MET A 486 -14.90 1.43 10.01
N ILE A 487 -13.73 0.83 10.24
CA ILE A 487 -13.59 -0.41 11.00
C ILE A 487 -14.06 -0.18 12.45
N ALA A 488 -13.63 0.91 13.10
CA ALA A 488 -14.08 1.28 14.44
C ALA A 488 -15.61 1.39 14.52
N CYS A 489 -16.23 2.11 13.58
CA CYS A 489 -17.70 2.17 13.46
C CYS A 489 -18.31 0.75 13.39
N ARG A 490 -17.78 -0.11 12.53
CA ARG A 490 -18.32 -1.46 12.33
C ARG A 490 -18.26 -2.31 13.61
N TYR A 491 -17.26 -2.07 14.47
CA TYR A 491 -17.11 -2.72 15.78
C TYR A 491 -17.77 -1.93 16.94
N GLY A 492 -18.52 -0.87 16.64
CA GLY A 492 -19.22 -0.06 17.64
C GLY A 492 -18.30 0.75 18.56
N ALA A 493 -17.07 1.02 18.12
CA ALA A 493 -16.19 2.02 18.71
C ALA A 493 -16.46 3.37 18.03
N VAL A 494 -16.97 4.35 18.79
CA VAL A 494 -17.40 5.64 18.25
C VAL A 494 -16.20 6.51 17.92
N PRO A 495 -16.01 6.91 16.65
CA PRO A 495 -14.85 7.71 16.26
C PRO A 495 -14.89 9.15 16.78
N VAL A 496 -13.74 9.66 17.23
CA VAL A 496 -13.45 11.09 17.42
C VAL A 496 -12.35 11.43 16.42
N VAL A 497 -12.67 12.24 15.39
CA VAL A 497 -11.79 12.46 14.25
C VAL A 497 -11.63 13.93 13.90
N ARG A 498 -10.52 14.30 13.24
CA ARG A 498 -10.41 15.60 12.60
C ARG A 498 -11.11 15.60 11.24
N GLU A 499 -11.76 16.72 10.91
CA GLU A 499 -12.42 16.92 9.62
C GLU A 499 -11.36 17.11 8.50
N THR A 500 -10.89 15.99 7.93
CA THR A 500 -9.94 15.96 6.79
C THR A 500 -10.16 14.72 5.94
N GLY A 501 -10.06 14.86 4.63
CA GLY A 501 -10.15 13.77 3.66
C GLY A 501 -11.28 12.80 3.94
N GLY A 502 -10.99 11.49 3.94
CA GLY A 502 -12.01 10.47 4.16
C GLY A 502 -12.60 10.42 5.57
N LEU A 503 -11.98 11.06 6.56
CA LEU A 503 -12.58 11.20 7.90
C LEU A 503 -13.81 12.10 7.83
N PHE A 504 -13.73 13.23 7.11
CA PHE A 504 -14.86 14.11 6.86
C PHE A 504 -15.97 13.39 6.08
N ASP A 505 -15.63 12.59 5.07
CA ASP A 505 -16.62 11.92 4.22
C ASP A 505 -17.30 10.72 4.91
N SER A 506 -16.68 10.12 5.92
CA SER A 506 -17.17 8.90 6.59
C SER A 506 -17.84 9.14 7.93
N ILE A 507 -17.45 10.21 8.66
CA ILE A 507 -17.97 10.46 10.01
C ILE A 507 -18.93 11.63 9.99
N VAL A 508 -20.19 11.34 10.31
CA VAL A 508 -21.25 12.33 10.51
C VAL A 508 -21.20 12.77 11.98
N PRO A 509 -20.98 14.07 12.24
CA PRO A 509 -20.83 14.54 13.61
C PRO A 509 -22.12 14.42 14.43
N HIS A 510 -22.01 13.88 15.65
CA HIS A 510 -23.06 13.94 16.64
C HIS A 510 -23.08 15.30 17.37
N ASN A 511 -21.93 15.95 17.43
CA ASN A 511 -21.69 17.25 18.09
C ASN A 511 -21.97 18.47 17.20
N ASP A 512 -22.83 18.35 16.20
CA ASP A 512 -23.19 19.41 15.25
C ASP A 512 -24.18 20.46 15.81
N GLY A 513 -24.53 20.37 17.09
CA GLY A 513 -25.52 21.22 17.76
C GLY A 513 -26.94 20.66 17.75
N ALA A 514 -27.35 19.90 16.72
CA ALA A 514 -28.65 19.22 16.67
C ALA A 514 -28.65 17.88 17.44
N ARG A 515 -27.50 17.26 17.61
CA ARG A 515 -27.25 15.97 18.29
C ARG A 515 -28.18 14.87 17.79
N THR A 516 -28.41 14.83 16.50
CA THR A 516 -29.32 13.87 15.87
C THR A 516 -28.62 13.08 14.78
N GLY A 517 -28.58 11.77 14.89
CA GLY A 517 -28.22 10.89 13.79
C GLY A 517 -26.74 10.73 13.47
N GLY A 518 -25.82 11.28 14.25
CA GLY A 518 -24.38 11.15 14.06
C GLY A 518 -23.86 9.72 14.33
N ASN A 519 -22.74 9.37 13.72
CA ASN A 519 -22.01 8.11 13.95
C ASN A 519 -20.65 8.31 14.62
N GLY A 520 -20.31 9.56 15.03
CA GLY A 520 -19.06 9.92 15.68
C GLY A 520 -19.02 11.39 16.09
N PHE A 521 -17.84 11.85 16.45
CA PHE A 521 -17.57 13.24 16.85
C PHE A 521 -16.46 13.81 15.98
N THR A 522 -16.55 15.11 15.65
CA THR A 522 -15.55 15.75 14.77
C THR A 522 -15.03 17.06 15.35
N PHE A 523 -13.80 17.41 14.99
CA PHE A 523 -13.20 18.73 15.22
C PHE A 523 -12.51 19.23 13.95
N LYS A 524 -12.45 20.55 13.75
CA LYS A 524 -12.02 21.16 12.48
C LYS A 524 -10.52 21.47 12.45
N ASN A 525 -10.09 22.25 13.45
CA ASN A 525 -8.74 22.80 13.43
C ASN A 525 -7.72 21.75 13.90
N TYR A 526 -6.52 21.79 13.34
CA TYR A 526 -5.40 21.00 13.83
C TYR A 526 -4.89 21.58 15.16
N ASN A 527 -5.68 21.40 16.24
CA ASN A 527 -5.48 22.00 17.55
C ASN A 527 -5.75 20.99 18.66
N ALA A 528 -4.80 20.85 19.60
CA ALA A 528 -4.84 19.84 20.65
C ALA A 528 -5.99 20.07 21.65
N HIS A 529 -6.28 21.32 22.01
CA HIS A 529 -7.33 21.63 22.98
C HIS A 529 -8.74 21.58 22.37
N GLU A 530 -8.89 21.90 21.07
CA GLU A 530 -10.14 21.65 20.35
C GLU A 530 -10.43 20.14 20.30
N MET A 531 -9.43 19.33 19.99
CA MET A 531 -9.52 17.88 20.05
C MET A 531 -9.92 17.40 21.45
N LEU A 532 -9.26 17.90 22.50
CA LEU A 532 -9.56 17.53 23.89
C LEU A 532 -10.99 17.91 24.28
N TYR A 533 -11.45 19.11 23.87
CA TYR A 533 -12.83 19.52 24.11
C TYR A 533 -13.84 18.53 23.53
N VAL A 534 -13.61 18.07 22.29
CA VAL A 534 -14.50 17.10 21.62
C VAL A 534 -14.37 15.70 22.27
N ILE A 535 -13.17 15.30 22.71
CA ILE A 535 -13.02 14.06 23.49
C ILE A 535 -13.82 14.14 24.79
N LYS A 536 -13.79 15.27 25.52
CA LYS A 536 -14.57 15.47 26.75
C LYS A 536 -16.08 15.46 26.49
N ASP A 537 -16.53 16.02 25.35
CA ASP A 537 -17.93 15.94 24.95
C ASP A 537 -18.35 14.46 24.67
N ALA A 538 -17.49 13.67 24.01
CA ALA A 538 -17.72 12.25 23.80
C ALA A 538 -17.76 11.46 25.15
N ILE A 539 -16.86 11.77 26.10
CA ILE A 539 -16.86 11.18 27.46
C ILE A 539 -18.15 11.54 28.21
N TYR A 540 -18.56 12.79 28.15
CA TYR A 540 -19.82 13.24 28.76
C TYR A 540 -21.02 12.51 28.16
N THR A 541 -21.09 12.42 26.83
CA THR A 541 -22.17 11.71 26.11
C THR A 541 -22.16 10.20 26.43
N TYR A 542 -20.98 9.60 26.64
CA TYR A 542 -20.85 8.21 27.08
C TYR A 542 -21.57 7.95 28.43
N GLY A 543 -21.63 8.94 29.30
CA GLY A 543 -22.39 8.89 30.56
C GLY A 543 -23.90 8.73 30.34
N ASN A 544 -24.45 9.26 29.26
CA ASN A 544 -25.84 9.07 28.84
C ASN A 544 -25.98 7.79 27.99
N LYS A 545 -26.27 6.68 28.63
CA LYS A 545 -26.27 5.36 27.99
C LYS A 545 -27.30 5.20 26.87
N GLU A 546 -28.41 5.91 26.90
CA GLU A 546 -29.45 5.86 25.87
C GLU A 546 -28.97 6.61 24.59
N GLU A 547 -28.40 7.78 24.77
CA GLU A 547 -27.85 8.59 23.68
C GLU A 547 -26.63 7.88 23.05
N TRP A 548 -25.73 7.37 23.89
CA TRP A 548 -24.57 6.61 23.45
C TRP A 548 -24.95 5.37 22.63
N ALA A 549 -25.94 4.61 23.06
CA ALA A 549 -26.43 3.43 22.35
C ALA A 549 -26.94 3.77 20.93
N LYS A 550 -27.57 4.92 20.75
CA LYS A 550 -28.02 5.40 19.43
C LYS A 550 -26.82 5.68 18.52
N ILE A 551 -25.78 6.37 19.03
CA ILE A 551 -24.57 6.67 18.27
C ILE A 551 -23.85 5.37 17.87
N VAL A 552 -23.71 4.42 18.80
CA VAL A 552 -23.10 3.11 18.53
C VAL A 552 -23.90 2.35 17.46
N LYS A 553 -25.22 2.36 17.53
CA LYS A 553 -26.08 1.72 16.53
C LYS A 553 -25.91 2.37 15.17
N ASN A 554 -25.92 3.71 15.10
CA ASN A 554 -25.67 4.46 13.86
C ASN A 554 -24.29 4.12 13.27
N ALA A 555 -23.23 4.08 14.10
CA ALA A 555 -21.89 3.73 13.66
C ALA A 555 -21.87 2.31 13.05
N MET A 556 -22.41 1.31 13.76
CA MET A 556 -22.39 -0.08 13.32
C MET A 556 -23.26 -0.36 12.09
N THR A 557 -24.30 0.43 11.84
CA THR A 557 -25.22 0.26 10.72
C THR A 557 -24.90 1.16 9.52
N THR A 558 -23.94 2.08 9.65
CA THR A 558 -23.49 2.89 8.52
C THR A 558 -22.87 1.99 7.45
N ASP A 559 -23.34 2.14 6.20
CA ASP A 559 -22.85 1.33 5.09
C ASP A 559 -21.50 1.88 4.56
N PHE A 560 -20.43 1.22 4.94
CA PHE A 560 -19.07 1.40 4.43
C PHE A 560 -18.64 0.25 3.51
N SER A 561 -19.57 -0.48 2.91
CA SER A 561 -19.23 -1.60 2.03
C SER A 561 -18.57 -1.15 0.74
N TRP A 562 -17.70 -1.99 0.20
CA TRP A 562 -17.15 -1.82 -1.15
C TRP A 562 -18.23 -1.84 -2.23
N LYS A 563 -19.40 -2.45 -1.96
CA LYS A 563 -20.52 -2.44 -2.89
C LYS A 563 -20.99 -1.03 -3.24
N LYS A 564 -21.05 -0.15 -2.25
CA LYS A 564 -21.40 1.27 -2.45
C LYS A 564 -20.34 1.99 -3.28
N SER A 565 -19.06 1.83 -2.93
CA SER A 565 -17.94 2.45 -3.67
C SER A 565 -17.79 1.86 -5.07
N GLY A 566 -18.00 0.54 -5.23
CA GLY A 566 -17.96 -0.15 -6.52
C GLY A 566 -18.95 0.43 -7.53
N LEU A 567 -20.17 0.75 -7.11
CA LEU A 567 -21.17 1.40 -7.97
C LEU A 567 -20.73 2.81 -8.44
N GLU A 568 -19.95 3.55 -7.63
CA GLU A 568 -19.38 4.84 -8.05
C GLU A 568 -18.26 4.64 -9.09
N TYR A 569 -17.41 3.60 -8.93
CA TYR A 569 -16.42 3.23 -9.94
C TYR A 569 -17.06 2.74 -11.23
N GLU A 570 -18.13 1.96 -11.18
CA GLU A 570 -18.86 1.56 -12.40
C GLU A 570 -19.40 2.75 -13.17
N LYS A 571 -20.00 3.73 -12.49
CA LYS A 571 -20.45 4.97 -13.12
C LYS A 571 -19.30 5.76 -13.74
N LEU A 572 -18.13 5.76 -13.08
CA LEU A 572 -16.93 6.41 -13.62
C LEU A 572 -16.46 5.71 -14.90
N TYR A 573 -16.40 4.37 -14.90
CA TYR A 573 -16.01 3.59 -16.08
C TYR A 573 -17.01 3.75 -17.22
N ASP A 574 -18.34 3.69 -16.95
CA ASP A 574 -19.37 3.95 -17.95
C ASP A 574 -19.23 5.31 -18.62
N GLY A 575 -18.85 6.33 -17.86
CA GLY A 575 -18.62 7.68 -18.37
C GLY A 575 -17.31 7.86 -19.14
N MET A 576 -16.43 6.84 -19.15
CA MET A 576 -15.18 6.83 -19.91
C MET A 576 -15.31 6.08 -21.24
N LEU A 577 -16.20 5.09 -21.31
CA LEU A 577 -16.49 4.26 -22.48
C LEU A 577 -17.55 4.88 -23.36
#